data_e741798e70be3f18da74582f0069438d
#
_entry.id   e741798e70be3f18da74582f0069438d
#
_cell.length_a   1.000
_cell.length_b   1.000
_cell.length_c   1.000
_cell.angle_alpha   90.00
_cell.angle_beta   90.00
_cell.angle_gamma   90.00
#
_symmetry.space_group_name_H-M   'P 1'
#
loop_
_entity.id
_entity.type
_entity.pdbx_description
1 polymer ?
#
loop_
_entity_poly.entity_id
_entity_poly.type
_entity_poly.pdbx_seq_one_letter_code
_entity_poly.pdbx_strand_id
1 'polypeptide(L)'
;MEKIIVHQLEKQYEQYQVGPCSFCVSEGQTLAIMGPSGCGKSTLLKGIAGLIETSGSVTIHNLKRLVMVFDEVYLLDVMNVAENITLGMKKEGYTEAEIKARLSDIACSLEIADQLDKMPNELSNGQRQRAALARALIRDFDVLLMDEPFSGLDVLLRKQLLKMLKEMQKEKRFTCVYVTHDVSDAKIFSDQVLILHDGKMEMLNCVEMCEAHPVSDFVRALFD
;
A
#
# COMPACT_ATOMS: atom_id res chain seq x y z
N MET A 1 8.30 11.58 14.65
CA MET A 1 9.15 12.31 13.67
C MET A 1 8.52 12.12 12.29
N GLU A 2 8.57 13.13 11.41
CA GLU A 2 8.07 12.98 10.03
C GLU A 2 8.97 11.99 9.28
N LYS A 3 8.33 10.95 8.70
CA LYS A 3 9.02 9.92 7.92
C LYS A 3 9.01 10.24 6.43
N ILE A 4 7.84 10.62 5.93
CA ILE A 4 7.64 11.01 4.52
C ILE A 4 7.19 12.46 4.49
N ILE A 5 7.89 13.30 3.75
CA ILE A 5 7.53 14.70 3.51
C ILE A 5 7.35 14.86 2.00
N VAL A 6 6.17 15.28 1.61
CA VAL A 6 5.80 15.60 0.23
C VAL A 6 5.59 17.11 0.14
N HIS A 7 6.32 17.77 -0.76
CA HIS A 7 6.22 19.20 -0.96
C HIS A 7 5.96 19.54 -2.44
N GLN A 8 4.78 20.11 -2.71
CA GLN A 8 4.33 20.56 -4.03
C GLN A 8 4.48 19.45 -5.10
N LEU A 9 4.21 18.18 -4.73
CA LEU A 9 4.29 17.07 -5.67
C LEU A 9 3.21 17.22 -6.73
N GLU A 10 3.64 17.24 -7.98
CA GLU A 10 2.76 17.48 -9.12
C GLU A 10 3.19 16.64 -10.31
N LYS A 11 2.21 16.10 -11.04
CA LYS A 11 2.41 15.44 -12.33
C LYS A 11 1.46 16.04 -13.35
N GLN A 12 2.02 16.62 -14.39
CA GLN A 12 1.27 17.09 -15.56
C GLN A 12 1.19 15.96 -16.59
N TYR A 13 -0.02 15.69 -17.07
CA TYR A 13 -0.31 14.89 -18.24
C TYR A 13 -0.92 15.78 -19.33
N GLU A 14 -1.09 15.28 -20.54
CA GLU A 14 -1.62 16.07 -21.67
C GLU A 14 -3.01 16.66 -21.40
N GLN A 15 -3.88 15.92 -20.70
CA GLN A 15 -5.28 16.29 -20.51
C GLN A 15 -5.65 16.55 -19.04
N TYR A 16 -4.81 16.21 -18.09
CA TYR A 16 -5.08 16.39 -16.66
C TYR A 16 -3.80 16.58 -15.85
N GLN A 17 -3.98 17.09 -14.65
CA GLN A 17 -2.91 17.33 -13.70
C GLN A 17 -3.24 16.69 -12.35
N VAL A 18 -2.25 16.14 -11.69
CA VAL A 18 -2.34 15.65 -10.32
C VAL A 18 -1.43 16.50 -9.45
N GLY A 19 -1.97 17.10 -8.42
CA GLY A 19 -1.27 18.03 -7.54
C GLY A 19 -1.50 19.50 -7.95
N PRO A 20 -0.72 20.43 -7.37
CA PRO A 20 0.34 20.18 -6.38
C PRO A 20 -0.21 19.71 -5.02
N CYS A 21 0.40 18.67 -4.47
CA CYS A 21 0.05 18.12 -3.16
C CYS A 21 1.21 18.34 -2.17
N SER A 22 0.89 18.76 -0.94
CA SER A 22 1.88 18.90 0.13
C SER A 22 1.33 18.33 1.43
N PHE A 23 2.03 17.35 2.00
CA PHE A 23 1.65 16.68 3.25
C PHE A 23 2.84 15.95 3.87
N CYS A 24 2.68 15.50 5.10
CA CYS A 24 3.65 14.64 5.76
C CYS A 24 2.99 13.42 6.40
N VAL A 25 3.76 12.34 6.51
CA VAL A 25 3.37 11.12 7.24
C VAL A 25 4.41 10.86 8.32
N SER A 26 3.97 10.75 9.57
CA SER A 26 4.85 10.48 10.69
C SER A 26 5.31 9.04 10.70
N GLU A 27 6.45 8.80 11.34
CA GLU A 27 7.01 7.45 11.52
C GLU A 27 6.02 6.53 12.24
N GLY A 28 5.79 5.35 11.67
CA GLY A 28 4.87 4.36 12.21
C GLY A 28 3.39 4.68 11.99
N GLN A 29 3.05 5.70 11.20
CA GLN A 29 1.67 6.02 10.82
C GLN A 29 1.29 5.47 9.45
N THR A 30 -0.02 5.29 9.25
CA THR A 30 -0.63 4.94 7.99
C THR A 30 -1.46 6.09 7.44
N LEU A 31 -1.16 6.48 6.19
CA LEU A 31 -1.96 7.41 5.39
C LEU A 31 -2.74 6.63 4.33
N ALA A 32 -4.07 6.76 4.31
CA ALA A 32 -4.88 6.32 3.17
C ALA A 32 -5.03 7.47 2.16
N ILE A 33 -4.88 7.18 0.87
CA ILE A 33 -5.24 8.09 -0.22
C ILE A 33 -6.56 7.61 -0.79
N MET A 34 -7.61 8.43 -0.69
CA MET A 34 -8.96 8.12 -1.13
C MET A 34 -9.44 9.09 -2.20
N GLY A 35 -10.44 8.67 -2.98
CA GLY A 35 -11.04 9.48 -4.05
C GLY A 35 -11.57 8.62 -5.18
N PRO A 36 -12.28 9.20 -6.18
CA PRO A 36 -12.86 8.47 -7.29
C PRO A 36 -11.80 7.83 -8.20
N SER A 37 -12.22 6.87 -9.01
CA SER A 37 -11.33 6.30 -10.02
C SER A 37 -10.85 7.37 -11.00
N GLY A 38 -9.57 7.32 -11.36
CA GLY A 38 -8.97 8.27 -12.30
C GLY A 38 -8.56 9.63 -11.70
N CYS A 39 -8.85 9.92 -10.43
CA CYS A 39 -8.48 11.22 -9.83
C CYS A 39 -6.98 11.42 -9.54
N GLY A 40 -6.13 10.40 -9.78
CA GLY A 40 -4.67 10.52 -9.64
C GLY A 40 -4.06 9.87 -8.41
N LYS A 41 -4.78 9.03 -7.66
CA LYS A 41 -4.27 8.34 -6.44
C LYS A 41 -3.00 7.54 -6.72
N SER A 42 -3.04 6.64 -7.71
CA SER A 42 -1.89 5.82 -8.11
C SER A 42 -0.73 6.66 -8.66
N THR A 43 -1.04 7.79 -9.32
CA THR A 43 -0.03 8.76 -9.77
C THR A 43 0.69 9.38 -8.57
N LEU A 44 -0.06 9.84 -7.57
CA LEU A 44 0.51 10.40 -6.34
C LEU A 44 1.38 9.37 -5.62
N LEU A 45 0.89 8.13 -5.47
CA LEU A 45 1.63 7.04 -4.83
C LEU A 45 2.92 6.69 -5.60
N LYS A 46 2.86 6.58 -6.93
CA LYS A 46 4.03 6.33 -7.79
C LYS A 46 5.04 7.49 -7.76
N GLY A 47 4.56 8.74 -7.62
CA GLY A 47 5.40 9.91 -7.40
C GLY A 47 6.15 9.83 -6.06
N ILE A 48 5.49 9.44 -4.98
CA ILE A 48 6.12 9.22 -3.66
C ILE A 48 7.18 8.11 -3.76
N ALA A 49 6.92 7.07 -4.53
CA ALA A 49 7.85 5.96 -4.76
C ALA A 49 9.05 6.35 -5.65
N GLY A 50 9.02 7.51 -6.31
CA GLY A 50 10.04 7.90 -7.31
C GLY A 50 9.99 7.07 -8.59
N LEU A 51 8.85 6.45 -8.91
CA LEU A 51 8.68 5.59 -10.09
C LEU A 51 8.27 6.37 -11.35
N ILE A 52 7.85 7.61 -11.18
CA ILE A 52 7.50 8.53 -12.26
C ILE A 52 8.12 9.90 -12.00
N GLU A 53 8.43 10.62 -13.06
CA GLU A 53 8.89 12.00 -12.95
C GLU A 53 7.75 12.91 -12.49
N THR A 54 8.04 13.71 -11.48
CA THR A 54 7.11 14.69 -10.90
C THR A 54 7.85 15.99 -10.62
N SER A 55 7.16 17.12 -10.58
CA SER A 55 7.68 18.35 -9.98
C SER A 55 7.46 18.35 -8.47
N GLY A 56 8.08 19.31 -7.78
CA GLY A 56 8.13 19.33 -6.32
C GLY A 56 9.20 18.40 -5.74
N SER A 57 9.02 17.95 -4.51
CA SER A 57 9.99 17.07 -3.86
C SER A 57 9.34 16.08 -2.90
N VAL A 58 9.97 14.92 -2.78
CA VAL A 58 9.65 13.90 -1.77
C VAL A 58 10.92 13.62 -0.96
N THR A 59 10.82 13.73 0.35
CA THR A 59 11.90 13.37 1.28
C THR A 59 11.42 12.24 2.18
N ILE A 60 12.20 11.15 2.22
CA ILE A 60 11.94 10.02 3.13
C ILE A 60 13.12 9.92 4.08
N HIS A 61 12.88 10.28 5.34
CA HIS A 61 13.94 10.30 6.35
C HIS A 61 14.37 8.90 6.78
N ASN A 62 15.69 8.71 6.91
CA ASN A 62 16.30 7.45 7.37
C ASN A 62 15.74 6.22 6.63
N LEU A 63 15.53 6.34 5.32
CA LEU A 63 15.03 5.24 4.49
C LEU A 63 16.08 4.15 4.36
N LYS A 64 15.77 2.95 4.84
CA LYS A 64 16.56 1.74 4.61
C LYS A 64 15.98 0.94 3.44
N ARG A 65 14.67 0.72 3.46
CA ARG A 65 13.96 -0.01 2.41
C ARG A 65 12.53 0.48 2.27
N LEU A 66 12.17 0.80 1.04
CA LEU A 66 10.81 1.01 0.59
C LEU A 66 10.34 -0.21 -0.19
N VAL A 67 9.14 -0.68 0.13
CA VAL A 67 8.48 -1.77 -0.59
C VAL A 67 7.17 -1.23 -1.18
N MET A 68 6.85 -1.62 -2.41
CA MET A 68 5.60 -1.25 -3.05
C MET A 68 4.83 -2.49 -3.52
N VAL A 69 3.53 -2.48 -3.23
CA VAL A 69 2.54 -3.41 -3.78
C VAL A 69 1.74 -2.66 -4.83
N PHE A 70 1.68 -3.20 -6.04
CA PHE A 70 0.95 -2.62 -7.17
C PHE A 70 -0.46 -3.22 -7.23
N ASP A 71 -1.39 -2.50 -7.84
CA ASP A 71 -2.74 -2.97 -8.18
C ASP A 71 -2.69 -4.16 -9.14
N GLU A 72 -1.81 -4.10 -10.14
CA GLU A 72 -1.52 -5.23 -11.00
C GLU A 72 -0.56 -6.21 -10.33
N VAL A 73 -0.93 -7.48 -10.39
CA VAL A 73 -0.17 -8.56 -9.77
C VAL A 73 0.92 -9.07 -10.70
N TYR A 74 2.15 -8.73 -10.40
CA TYR A 74 3.34 -9.19 -11.14
C TYR A 74 4.02 -10.35 -10.41
N LEU A 75 3.60 -11.58 -10.68
CA LEU A 75 4.34 -12.78 -10.31
C LEU A 75 5.13 -13.26 -11.55
N LEU A 76 6.30 -13.87 -11.31
CA LEU A 76 7.12 -14.44 -12.38
C LEU A 76 6.59 -15.83 -12.73
N ASP A 77 6.10 -16.00 -13.94
CA ASP A 77 5.46 -17.25 -14.41
C ASP A 77 6.43 -18.44 -14.49
N VAL A 78 7.73 -18.18 -14.44
CA VAL A 78 8.81 -19.21 -14.47
C VAL A 78 9.18 -19.72 -13.08
N MET A 79 8.52 -19.24 -12.03
CA MET A 79 8.76 -19.56 -10.62
C MET A 79 7.46 -19.94 -9.94
N ASN A 80 7.51 -20.94 -9.04
CA ASN A 80 6.38 -21.25 -8.19
C ASN A 80 6.11 -20.11 -7.15
N VAL A 81 5.04 -20.24 -6.39
CA VAL A 81 4.62 -19.23 -5.41
C VAL A 81 5.69 -19.00 -4.33
N ALA A 82 6.28 -20.08 -3.79
CA ALA A 82 7.31 -19.96 -2.77
C ALA A 82 8.55 -19.24 -3.28
N GLU A 83 8.98 -19.53 -4.50
CA GLU A 83 10.11 -18.87 -5.16
C GLU A 83 9.82 -17.41 -5.46
N ASN A 84 8.60 -17.08 -5.91
CA ASN A 84 8.16 -15.69 -6.10
C ASN A 84 8.20 -14.90 -4.80
N ILE A 85 7.68 -15.46 -3.71
CA ILE A 85 7.64 -14.79 -2.39
C ILE A 85 9.05 -14.56 -1.86
N THR A 86 9.94 -15.54 -1.98
CA THR A 86 11.29 -15.49 -1.42
C THR A 86 12.34 -14.89 -2.35
N LEU A 87 11.91 -14.43 -3.53
CA LEU A 87 12.79 -13.92 -4.58
C LEU A 87 13.75 -12.83 -4.06
N GLY A 88 15.02 -13.06 -4.18
CA GLY A 88 16.09 -12.11 -3.82
C GLY A 88 16.51 -12.14 -2.36
N MET A 89 15.79 -12.80 -1.45
CA MET A 89 16.12 -12.79 -0.02
C MET A 89 17.54 -13.33 0.28
N LYS A 90 17.98 -14.38 -0.40
CA LYS A 90 19.36 -14.90 -0.26
C LYS A 90 20.42 -13.84 -0.61
N LYS A 91 20.20 -13.05 -1.66
CA LYS A 91 21.10 -11.95 -2.07
C LYS A 91 21.09 -10.80 -1.05
N GLU A 92 20.04 -10.67 -0.30
CA GLU A 92 19.88 -9.68 0.77
C GLU A 92 20.46 -10.13 2.11
N GLY A 93 21.04 -11.35 2.15
CA GLY A 93 21.75 -11.87 3.32
C GLY A 93 20.91 -12.72 4.27
N TYR A 94 19.66 -13.04 3.94
CA TYR A 94 18.85 -13.96 4.75
C TYR A 94 19.36 -15.41 4.60
N THR A 95 19.47 -16.10 5.72
CA THR A 95 19.80 -17.54 5.75
C THR A 95 18.61 -18.38 5.26
N GLU A 96 18.89 -19.63 4.83
CA GLU A 96 17.82 -20.54 4.39
C GLU A 96 16.81 -20.84 5.51
N ALA A 97 17.28 -20.93 6.76
CA ALA A 97 16.42 -21.14 7.91
C ALA A 97 15.47 -19.95 8.15
N GLU A 98 15.99 -18.71 8.07
CA GLU A 98 15.18 -17.50 8.19
C GLU A 98 14.17 -17.38 7.05
N ILE A 99 14.55 -17.66 5.82
CA ILE A 99 13.68 -17.64 4.65
C ILE A 99 12.52 -18.64 4.85
N LYS A 100 12.85 -19.88 5.25
CA LYS A 100 11.84 -20.91 5.48
C LYS A 100 10.87 -20.56 6.60
N ALA A 101 11.36 -20.04 7.72
CA ALA A 101 10.52 -19.61 8.84
C ALA A 101 9.59 -18.45 8.41
N ARG A 102 10.14 -17.39 7.83
CA ARG A 102 9.34 -16.24 7.36
C ARG A 102 8.33 -16.63 6.28
N LEU A 103 8.70 -17.52 5.36
CA LEU A 103 7.78 -18.03 4.33
C LEU A 103 6.60 -18.77 4.95
N SER A 104 6.86 -19.65 5.92
CA SER A 104 5.82 -20.37 6.64
C SER A 104 4.86 -19.42 7.34
N ASP A 105 5.38 -18.43 8.07
CA ASP A 105 4.59 -17.46 8.83
C ASP A 105 3.73 -16.59 7.93
N ILE A 106 4.31 -16.02 6.86
CA ILE A 106 3.57 -15.14 5.95
C ILE A 106 2.55 -15.92 5.11
N ALA A 107 2.88 -17.14 4.68
CA ALA A 107 1.98 -17.97 3.91
C ALA A 107 0.75 -18.42 4.73
N CYS A 108 0.96 -18.72 6.02
CA CYS A 108 -0.12 -18.99 6.94
C CYS A 108 -1.00 -17.76 7.16
N SER A 109 -0.39 -16.60 7.46
CA SER A 109 -1.10 -15.33 7.71
C SER A 109 -1.93 -14.85 6.52
N LEU A 110 -1.51 -15.17 5.31
CA LEU A 110 -2.19 -14.81 4.05
C LEU A 110 -3.02 -15.95 3.47
N GLU A 111 -3.18 -17.06 4.19
CA GLU A 111 -3.96 -18.24 3.77
C GLU A 111 -3.58 -18.77 2.37
N ILE A 112 -2.26 -18.87 2.10
CA ILE A 112 -1.71 -19.36 0.83
C ILE A 112 -0.71 -20.50 1.02
N ALA A 113 -0.65 -21.10 2.21
CA ALA A 113 0.29 -22.17 2.51
C ALA A 113 0.15 -23.37 1.54
N ASP A 114 -1.09 -23.75 1.20
CA ASP A 114 -1.40 -24.85 0.27
C ASP A 114 -1.11 -24.51 -1.21
N GLN A 115 -0.69 -23.29 -1.50
CA GLN A 115 -0.44 -22.79 -2.85
C GLN A 115 1.06 -22.65 -3.16
N LEU A 116 1.95 -22.87 -2.19
CA LEU A 116 3.38 -22.53 -2.30
C LEU A 116 4.09 -23.24 -3.47
N ASP A 117 3.69 -24.47 -3.79
CA ASP A 117 4.30 -25.26 -4.87
C ASP A 117 3.65 -25.01 -6.24
N LYS A 118 2.56 -24.25 -6.31
CA LYS A 118 1.85 -23.98 -7.56
C LYS A 118 2.55 -22.88 -8.37
N MET A 119 2.32 -22.94 -9.69
CA MET A 119 2.72 -21.88 -10.59
C MET A 119 1.68 -20.74 -10.60
N PRO A 120 2.05 -19.50 -10.92
CA PRO A 120 1.13 -18.37 -10.93
C PRO A 120 -0.13 -18.55 -11.77
N ASN A 121 -0.04 -19.27 -12.89
CA ASN A 121 -1.17 -19.55 -13.77
C ASN A 121 -2.20 -20.55 -13.20
N GLU A 122 -1.84 -21.27 -12.14
CA GLU A 122 -2.74 -22.21 -11.43
C GLU A 122 -3.51 -21.51 -10.29
N LEU A 123 -3.23 -20.24 -10.04
CA LEU A 123 -3.84 -19.47 -8.95
C LEU A 123 -5.07 -18.68 -9.42
N SER A 124 -6.06 -18.55 -8.54
CA SER A 124 -7.11 -17.53 -8.70
C SER A 124 -6.53 -16.11 -8.56
N ASN A 125 -7.27 -15.10 -9.01
CA ASN A 125 -6.83 -13.70 -8.89
C ASN A 125 -6.56 -13.30 -7.43
N GLY A 126 -7.44 -13.67 -6.49
CA GLY A 126 -7.22 -13.40 -5.06
C GLY A 126 -6.01 -14.13 -4.48
N GLN A 127 -5.72 -15.37 -4.92
CA GLN A 127 -4.51 -16.09 -4.52
C GLN A 127 -3.25 -15.43 -5.07
N ARG A 128 -3.27 -14.98 -6.33
CA ARG A 128 -2.16 -14.20 -6.92
C ARG A 128 -1.90 -12.92 -6.15
N GLN A 129 -2.96 -12.20 -5.77
CA GLN A 129 -2.84 -10.96 -5.00
C GLN A 129 -2.23 -11.21 -3.63
N ARG A 130 -2.67 -12.26 -2.93
CA ARG A 130 -2.09 -12.66 -1.64
C ARG A 130 -0.62 -13.08 -1.77
N ALA A 131 -0.24 -13.78 -2.82
CA ALA A 131 1.15 -14.12 -3.09
C ALA A 131 2.02 -12.88 -3.37
N ALA A 132 1.52 -11.90 -4.10
CA ALA A 132 2.22 -10.63 -4.34
C ALA A 132 2.37 -9.82 -3.03
N LEU A 133 1.33 -9.80 -2.20
CA LEU A 133 1.39 -9.19 -0.86
C LEU A 133 2.40 -9.92 0.04
N ALA A 134 2.40 -11.27 0.04
CA ALA A 134 3.38 -12.07 0.77
C ALA A 134 4.82 -11.72 0.37
N ARG A 135 5.10 -11.60 -0.95
CA ARG A 135 6.41 -11.21 -1.47
C ARG A 135 6.85 -9.83 -0.97
N ALA A 136 5.92 -8.91 -0.82
CA ALA A 136 6.20 -7.59 -0.28
C ALA A 136 6.49 -7.62 1.22
N LEU A 137 5.68 -8.34 2.00
CA LEU A 137 5.69 -8.31 3.46
C LEU A 137 6.70 -9.25 4.14
N ILE A 138 7.23 -10.26 3.41
CA ILE A 138 8.17 -11.24 3.97
C ILE A 138 9.51 -10.63 4.41
N ARG A 139 9.85 -9.46 3.88
CA ARG A 139 11.11 -8.75 4.15
C ARG A 139 10.96 -7.72 5.25
N ASP A 140 12.11 -7.27 5.74
CA ASP A 140 12.15 -6.09 6.59
C ASP A 140 12.10 -4.84 5.72
N PHE A 141 11.26 -3.89 6.11
CA PHE A 141 11.06 -2.59 5.45
C PHE A 141 10.64 -1.54 6.48
N ASP A 142 10.86 -0.29 6.15
CA ASP A 142 10.47 0.86 6.99
C ASP A 142 9.42 1.75 6.31
N VAL A 143 9.24 1.60 4.99
CA VAL A 143 8.16 2.25 4.25
C VAL A 143 7.44 1.23 3.37
N LEU A 144 6.12 1.18 3.48
CA LEU A 144 5.22 0.35 2.67
C LEU A 144 4.29 1.24 1.86
N LEU A 145 4.34 1.10 0.54
CA LEU A 145 3.40 1.74 -0.37
C LEU A 145 2.51 0.68 -0.99
N MET A 146 1.19 0.90 -1.05
CA MET A 146 0.26 -0.08 -1.61
C MET A 146 -0.80 0.60 -2.48
N ASP A 147 -0.92 0.14 -3.72
CA ASP A 147 -1.91 0.62 -4.68
C ASP A 147 -3.06 -0.40 -4.77
N GLU A 148 -4.22 -0.09 -4.20
CA GLU A 148 -5.41 -0.95 -4.10
C GLU A 148 -5.10 -2.42 -3.74
N PRO A 149 -4.35 -2.69 -2.65
CA PRO A 149 -3.75 -4.01 -2.38
C PRO A 149 -4.78 -5.12 -2.12
N PHE A 150 -6.03 -4.76 -1.87
CA PHE A 150 -7.10 -5.67 -1.50
C PHE A 150 -8.22 -5.75 -2.55
N SER A 151 -7.99 -5.17 -3.74
CA SER A 151 -8.95 -5.27 -4.85
C SER A 151 -9.15 -6.75 -5.21
N GLY A 152 -10.41 -7.17 -5.40
CA GLY A 152 -10.73 -8.57 -5.76
C GLY A 152 -10.69 -9.58 -4.61
N LEU A 153 -10.43 -9.17 -3.36
CA LEU A 153 -10.60 -10.01 -2.18
C LEU A 153 -12.02 -9.90 -1.62
N ASP A 154 -12.51 -10.99 -1.04
CA ASP A 154 -13.77 -10.95 -0.30
C ASP A 154 -13.66 -10.07 0.96
N VAL A 155 -14.81 -9.56 1.43
CA VAL A 155 -14.88 -8.59 2.52
C VAL A 155 -14.29 -9.13 3.84
N LEU A 156 -14.50 -10.42 4.13
CA LEU A 156 -14.06 -11.03 5.39
C LEU A 156 -12.53 -11.12 5.42
N LEU A 157 -11.96 -11.68 4.37
CA LEU A 157 -10.51 -11.82 4.22
C LEU A 157 -9.81 -10.46 4.21
N ARG A 158 -10.38 -9.47 3.49
CA ARG A 158 -9.86 -8.10 3.48
C ARG A 158 -9.75 -7.52 4.88
N LYS A 159 -10.80 -7.63 5.69
CA LYS A 159 -10.79 -7.15 7.08
C LYS A 159 -9.77 -7.88 7.96
N GLN A 160 -9.57 -9.18 7.75
CA GLN A 160 -8.56 -9.95 8.46
C GLN A 160 -7.14 -9.45 8.11
N LEU A 161 -6.86 -9.26 6.82
CA LEU A 161 -5.55 -8.76 6.35
C LEU A 161 -5.25 -7.34 6.83
N LEU A 162 -6.23 -6.45 6.83
CA LEU A 162 -6.07 -5.09 7.38
C LEU A 162 -5.73 -5.11 8.88
N LYS A 163 -6.40 -5.96 9.66
CA LYS A 163 -6.09 -6.14 11.08
C LYS A 163 -4.68 -6.69 11.27
N MET A 164 -4.30 -7.73 10.51
CA MET A 164 -2.96 -8.29 10.53
C MET A 164 -1.91 -7.22 10.21
N LEU A 165 -2.13 -6.41 9.18
CA LEU A 165 -1.22 -5.31 8.83
C LEU A 165 -1.13 -4.25 9.93
N LYS A 166 -2.25 -3.93 10.61
CA LYS A 166 -2.25 -2.99 11.73
C LYS A 166 -1.46 -3.51 12.93
N GLU A 167 -1.55 -4.80 13.23
CA GLU A 167 -0.75 -5.45 14.28
C GLU A 167 0.73 -5.49 13.91
N MET A 168 1.05 -5.91 12.67
CA MET A 168 2.41 -5.88 12.16
C MET A 168 3.02 -4.47 12.19
N GLN A 169 2.23 -3.43 11.88
CA GLN A 169 2.68 -2.04 11.94
C GLN A 169 3.02 -1.62 13.37
N LYS A 170 2.20 -2.00 14.35
CA LYS A 170 2.47 -1.71 15.76
C LYS A 170 3.78 -2.33 16.25
N GLU A 171 4.07 -3.56 15.81
CA GLU A 171 5.28 -4.29 16.17
C GLU A 171 6.53 -3.74 15.46
N LYS A 172 6.46 -3.61 14.14
CA LYS A 172 7.61 -3.26 13.28
C LYS A 172 7.80 -1.77 13.08
N ARG A 173 6.79 -0.95 13.42
CA ARG A 173 6.79 0.52 13.30
C ARG A 173 7.08 1.05 11.91
N PHE A 174 6.70 0.31 10.86
CA PHE A 174 6.80 0.83 9.49
C PHE A 174 5.78 1.93 9.22
N THR A 175 6.14 2.84 8.32
CA THR A 175 5.23 3.89 7.82
C THR A 175 4.56 3.40 6.55
N CYS A 176 3.26 3.62 6.42
CA CYS A 176 2.49 3.14 5.28
C CYS A 176 1.76 4.27 4.57
N VAL A 177 1.78 4.24 3.23
CA VAL A 177 0.85 5.01 2.40
C VAL A 177 0.15 4.04 1.46
N TYR A 178 -1.18 4.03 1.46
CA TYR A 178 -1.91 3.14 0.58
C TYR A 178 -3.13 3.80 -0.05
N VAL A 179 -3.46 3.32 -1.24
CA VAL A 179 -4.64 3.74 -2.00
C VAL A 179 -5.78 2.79 -1.70
N THR A 180 -6.95 3.34 -1.39
CA THR A 180 -8.21 2.60 -1.26
C THR A 180 -9.38 3.47 -1.70
N HIS A 181 -10.45 2.83 -2.14
CA HIS A 181 -11.74 3.47 -2.36
C HIS A 181 -12.77 3.10 -1.28
N ASP A 182 -12.39 2.26 -0.31
CA ASP A 182 -13.28 1.75 0.74
C ASP A 182 -13.02 2.47 2.08
N VAL A 183 -14.01 3.20 2.55
CA VAL A 183 -13.97 3.90 3.85
C VAL A 183 -13.78 2.94 5.01
N SER A 184 -14.33 1.71 4.90
CA SER A 184 -14.16 0.70 5.96
C SER A 184 -12.71 0.27 6.11
N ASP A 185 -11.95 0.19 5.01
CA ASP A 185 -10.53 -0.11 5.03
C ASP A 185 -9.75 1.01 5.74
N ALA A 186 -10.07 2.27 5.41
CA ALA A 186 -9.46 3.43 6.03
C ALA A 186 -9.74 3.47 7.54
N LYS A 187 -10.97 3.20 7.97
CA LYS A 187 -11.36 3.11 9.40
C LYS A 187 -10.58 2.04 10.18
N ILE A 188 -10.20 0.93 9.52
CA ILE A 188 -9.47 -0.16 10.19
C ILE A 188 -7.97 0.13 10.28
N PHE A 189 -7.37 0.63 9.21
CA PHE A 189 -5.91 0.63 9.07
C PHE A 189 -5.27 2.02 9.11
N SER A 190 -5.98 3.08 8.74
CA SER A 190 -5.39 4.42 8.64
C SER A 190 -5.36 5.18 9.96
N ASP A 191 -4.38 6.04 10.10
CA ASP A 191 -4.32 7.10 11.11
C ASP A 191 -4.77 8.44 10.51
N GLN A 192 -4.55 8.63 9.20
CA GLN A 192 -4.99 9.80 8.44
C GLN A 192 -5.50 9.38 7.06
N VAL A 193 -6.36 10.21 6.50
CA VAL A 193 -6.89 10.08 5.14
C VAL A 193 -6.60 11.36 4.37
N LEU A 194 -6.02 11.21 3.18
CA LEU A 194 -5.91 12.25 2.17
C LEU A 194 -6.99 12.00 1.11
N ILE A 195 -7.89 12.95 0.95
CA ILE A 195 -8.94 12.87 -0.05
C ILE A 195 -8.50 13.64 -1.30
N LEU A 196 -8.43 12.93 -2.41
CA LEU A 196 -8.04 13.46 -3.72
C LEU A 196 -9.27 13.49 -4.64
N HIS A 197 -9.53 14.64 -5.25
CA HIS A 197 -10.61 14.85 -6.20
C HIS A 197 -10.12 15.70 -7.36
N ASP A 198 -10.38 15.28 -8.59
CA ASP A 198 -9.94 15.95 -9.82
C ASP A 198 -8.46 16.39 -9.79
N GLY A 199 -7.60 15.50 -9.34
CA GLY A 199 -6.16 15.74 -9.22
C GLY A 199 -5.73 16.62 -8.05
N LYS A 200 -6.66 17.15 -7.24
CA LYS A 200 -6.37 18.07 -6.14
C LYS A 200 -6.63 17.43 -4.78
N MET A 201 -5.80 17.79 -3.82
CA MET A 201 -6.02 17.43 -2.43
C MET A 201 -7.14 18.31 -1.85
N GLU A 202 -8.29 17.73 -1.50
CA GLU A 202 -9.40 18.43 -0.88
C GLU A 202 -9.30 18.45 0.64
N MET A 203 -8.89 17.32 1.23
CA MET A 203 -8.86 17.17 2.69
C MET A 203 -7.73 16.23 3.11
N LEU A 204 -7.14 16.52 4.28
CA LEU A 204 -6.21 15.65 4.99
C LEU A 204 -6.52 15.72 6.47
N ASN A 205 -7.03 14.63 7.05
CA ASN A 205 -7.33 14.53 8.48
C ASN A 205 -7.45 13.05 8.91
N CYS A 206 -7.73 12.78 10.20
CA CYS A 206 -8.17 11.45 10.59
C CYS A 206 -9.57 11.14 10.01
N VAL A 207 -9.89 9.85 9.91
CA VAL A 207 -11.13 9.39 9.25
C VAL A 207 -12.37 9.99 9.89
N GLU A 208 -12.42 10.01 11.23
CA GLU A 208 -13.55 10.53 12.01
C GLU A 208 -13.78 12.01 11.77
N MET A 209 -12.71 12.81 11.61
CA MET A 209 -12.85 14.23 11.31
C MET A 209 -13.30 14.47 9.86
N CYS A 210 -12.86 13.63 8.93
CA CYS A 210 -13.32 13.71 7.54
C CYS A 210 -14.82 13.41 7.43
N GLU A 211 -15.31 12.43 8.19
CA GLU A 211 -16.72 12.02 8.26
C GLU A 211 -17.58 13.09 8.98
N ALA A 212 -17.10 13.60 10.13
CA ALA A 212 -17.85 14.55 10.94
C ALA A 212 -17.91 15.98 10.36
N HIS A 213 -16.86 16.38 9.65
CA HIS A 213 -16.69 17.74 9.13
C HIS A 213 -16.25 17.76 7.66
N PRO A 214 -17.08 17.22 6.73
CA PRO A 214 -16.74 17.20 5.32
C PRO A 214 -16.62 18.61 4.75
N VAL A 215 -15.53 18.87 4.01
CA VAL A 215 -15.23 20.20 3.43
C VAL A 215 -16.00 20.46 2.13
N SER A 216 -16.56 19.42 1.51
CA SER A 216 -17.36 19.51 0.28
C SER A 216 -18.45 18.44 0.26
N ASP A 217 -19.44 18.61 -0.64
CA ASP A 217 -20.48 17.61 -0.88
C ASP A 217 -19.90 16.30 -1.41
N PHE A 218 -18.79 16.36 -2.14
CA PHE A 218 -18.06 15.18 -2.58
C PHE A 218 -17.47 14.41 -1.38
N VAL A 219 -16.80 15.11 -0.46
CA VAL A 219 -16.25 14.46 0.75
C VAL A 219 -17.39 13.84 1.58
N ARG A 220 -18.53 14.54 1.72
CA ARG A 220 -19.70 13.99 2.41
C ARG A 220 -20.19 12.70 1.75
N ALA A 221 -20.40 12.72 0.44
CA ALA A 221 -20.89 11.55 -0.30
C ALA A 221 -19.92 10.35 -0.29
N LEU A 222 -18.65 10.59 0.01
CA LEU A 222 -17.65 9.51 0.13
C LEU A 222 -17.86 8.69 1.42
N PHE A 223 -18.42 9.31 2.47
CA PHE A 223 -18.63 8.70 3.79
C PHE A 223 -20.09 8.23 4.04
N ASP A 224 -21.05 8.66 3.22
CA ASP A 224 -22.44 8.21 3.23
C ASP A 224 -22.60 6.79 2.62
#